data_282d17031723dd6a5ed29e8247b88c95
#
_entry.id   282d17031723dd6a5ed29e8247b88c95
#
_cell.length_a   1.000
_cell.length_b   1.000
_cell.length_c   1.000
_cell.angle_alpha   90.00
_cell.angle_beta   90.00
_cell.angle_gamma   90.00
#
_symmetry.space_group_name_H-M   'P 1'
#
loop_
_entity.id
_entity.type
_entity.pdbx_description
1 polymer ?
#
loop_
_entity_poly.entity_id
_entity_poly.type
_entity_poly.pdbx_seq_one_letter_code
_entity_poly.pdbx_strand_id
1 'polypeptide(L)'
;MYALNRRKFMQSLSRTALVLPFADILALAAPGQQQASPPSQKIGPMERSYEAKPASPPPGPKSPIEGTPLGVSFVEVAAESGLTGKTIYGGELKNKYLLETTGCGLAFYDYDHDGWLDLFLVNGWRLEGFPKGQEPHCRLFKNNRDGTFTDISIGSGLEHKTGWGQACCVGDYNNDGYDDLFVTYYGQNALYRNNGNGTFTDVTLSAGLIQPGPKIRWNTGCTFVDYDRDGHLDLFVANYVDFDLKTAPLPEDGPCTYKGILVACGPPGLPGGKNILYHNQGDGTFVDVSEKSGMFTAVGTYGLSVAASDLDGDGWPDIYVANDSAPATLYQNQKDGTFRDIAVEAGAALSAEAKPQAGMGVSIGDYLHDGRFDIVKTNFAGDTDSLYTNLGDGNFEDRTYPGGLGVNTRLLGWGVGFFDMDNDGWLDIVMSNGHVYPEVDTSKTDLKYAEHKYLYRNLRNGRFEEVTEKGGPGVMENAPARGCAFGDYNNDGVIDIAVNCINGTPQLLRCISTVNRNWIKIKLVGTKSNRSGIGSRVTVSATTTPDADRPLVQTEELRSGGSYFSQNDLRLHFGLDQAKRVDLVRVNWLSGQTDQFRDLEVNRLYVLEEGGKVLKSDPLTPSKLKTKA
;
A
#
# COMPACT_ATOMS: atom_id res chain seq x y z
N MET A 1 29.09 -5.87 32.25
CA MET A 1 27.76 -5.41 32.73
C MET A 1 26.74 -6.15 31.89
N TYR A 2 25.93 -7.01 32.52
CA TYR A 2 25.04 -7.93 31.82
C TYR A 2 23.82 -7.20 31.31
N ALA A 3 23.61 -7.23 29.99
CA ALA A 3 22.34 -6.81 29.36
C ALA A 3 21.24 -7.85 29.75
N LEU A 4 20.29 -7.44 30.56
CA LEU A 4 19.11 -8.25 30.90
C LEU A 4 18.20 -8.31 29.66
N ASN A 5 18.05 -9.48 29.09
CA ASN A 5 17.16 -9.78 27.97
C ASN A 5 15.71 -9.48 28.37
N ARG A 6 14.99 -8.68 27.58
CA ARG A 6 13.58 -8.28 27.75
C ARG A 6 12.65 -9.46 28.09
N ARG A 7 12.91 -10.63 27.53
CA ARG A 7 12.15 -11.87 27.79
C ARG A 7 12.26 -12.34 29.26
N LYS A 8 13.41 -12.16 29.90
CA LYS A 8 13.58 -12.44 31.32
C LYS A 8 12.92 -11.40 32.23
N PHE A 9 12.85 -10.15 31.78
CA PHE A 9 12.15 -9.10 32.51
C PHE A 9 10.63 -9.31 32.50
N MET A 10 10.04 -9.67 31.36
CA MET A 10 8.61 -9.99 31.26
C MET A 10 8.23 -11.27 32.01
N GLN A 11 9.10 -12.29 32.03
CA GLN A 11 8.88 -13.49 32.82
C GLN A 11 9.02 -13.25 34.33
N SER A 12 9.75 -12.24 34.77
CA SER A 12 9.81 -11.85 36.18
C SER A 12 8.58 -11.08 36.65
N LEU A 13 7.95 -10.28 35.75
CA LEU A 13 6.70 -9.59 36.04
C LEU A 13 5.49 -10.55 36.16
N SER A 14 5.49 -11.67 35.42
CA SER A 14 4.43 -12.69 35.53
C SER A 14 4.48 -13.53 36.80
N ARG A 15 5.58 -13.49 37.55
CA ARG A 15 5.74 -14.24 38.82
C ARG A 15 5.49 -13.38 40.07
N THR A 16 5.26 -12.08 39.90
CA THR A 16 4.91 -11.15 41.01
C THR A 16 3.49 -10.60 40.82
N ALA A 17 2.56 -11.44 40.38
CA ALA A 17 1.15 -11.09 40.41
C ALA A 17 0.71 -11.01 41.86
N LEU A 18 0.43 -9.81 42.34
CA LEU A 18 -0.18 -9.52 43.62
C LEU A 18 -1.41 -10.39 43.82
N VAL A 19 -1.39 -11.18 44.89
CA VAL A 19 -2.60 -11.78 45.45
C VAL A 19 -3.38 -10.67 46.13
N LEU A 20 -4.31 -10.06 45.43
CA LEU A 20 -5.39 -9.26 46.03
C LEU A 20 -6.52 -10.23 46.37
N PRO A 21 -7.17 -10.13 47.54
CA PRO A 21 -8.21 -11.06 47.92
C PRO A 21 -9.46 -10.87 47.08
N PHE A 22 -9.98 -11.97 46.54
CA PHE A 22 -11.15 -12.09 45.69
C PHE A 22 -12.51 -11.78 46.37
N ALA A 23 -12.50 -11.11 47.54
CA ALA A 23 -13.69 -10.87 48.34
C ALA A 23 -14.58 -9.70 47.89
N ASP A 24 -14.05 -8.75 47.09
CA ASP A 24 -14.80 -7.50 46.78
C ASP A 24 -15.45 -7.46 45.39
N ILE A 25 -15.38 -8.53 44.60
CA ILE A 25 -15.97 -8.57 43.24
C ILE A 25 -17.37 -9.20 43.20
N LEU A 26 -17.82 -9.83 44.28
CA LEU A 26 -19.14 -10.52 44.33
C LEU A 26 -20.29 -9.71 44.93
N ALA A 27 -20.12 -8.43 45.24
CA ALA A 27 -21.13 -7.58 45.84
C ALA A 27 -21.97 -6.75 44.86
N LEU A 28 -21.84 -6.95 43.51
CA LEU A 28 -22.53 -6.14 42.49
C LEU A 28 -23.58 -6.89 41.67
N ALA A 29 -24.12 -8.00 42.18
CA ALA A 29 -25.23 -8.69 41.55
C ALA A 29 -26.46 -8.72 42.49
N ALA A 30 -27.21 -7.62 42.53
CA ALA A 30 -28.59 -7.59 43.01
C ALA A 30 -29.47 -6.87 41.97
N PRO A 31 -30.63 -7.43 41.60
CA PRO A 31 -31.48 -6.85 40.56
C PRO A 31 -32.35 -5.72 41.12
N GLY A 32 -32.42 -4.61 40.38
CA GLY A 32 -33.51 -3.66 40.51
C GLY A 32 -33.19 -2.32 41.09
N GLN A 33 -32.51 -1.46 40.34
CA GLN A 33 -32.74 0.00 40.37
C GLN A 33 -32.38 0.56 38.98
N GLN A 34 -33.33 1.28 38.37
CA GLN A 34 -33.11 2.09 37.18
C GLN A 34 -32.00 3.10 37.47
N GLN A 35 -30.82 2.88 36.92
CA GLN A 35 -29.77 3.88 36.91
C GLN A 35 -30.07 4.91 35.81
N ALA A 36 -30.19 6.16 36.19
CA ALA A 36 -30.16 7.29 35.28
C ALA A 36 -28.88 7.26 34.44
N SER A 37 -28.99 7.54 33.16
CA SER A 37 -27.87 7.69 32.24
C SER A 37 -26.81 8.60 32.83
N PRO A 38 -25.53 8.27 32.80
CA PRO A 38 -24.48 9.17 33.25
C PRO A 38 -24.51 10.44 32.38
N PRO A 39 -24.23 11.61 32.95
CA PRO A 39 -24.17 12.83 32.17
C PRO A 39 -23.09 12.69 31.09
N SER A 40 -23.41 13.09 29.86
CA SER A 40 -22.49 13.18 28.76
C SER A 40 -21.24 13.94 29.21
N GLN A 41 -20.12 13.28 29.36
CA GLN A 41 -18.84 13.95 29.52
C GLN A 41 -18.61 14.77 28.24
N LYS A 42 -18.60 16.09 28.39
CA LYS A 42 -18.08 16.97 27.34
C LYS A 42 -16.63 16.62 27.16
N ILE A 43 -16.32 15.97 26.05
CA ILE A 43 -14.95 15.75 25.61
C ILE A 43 -14.39 17.13 25.30
N GLY A 44 -13.44 17.59 26.12
CA GLY A 44 -12.75 18.85 25.90
C GLY A 44 -11.94 18.79 24.60
N PRO A 45 -11.55 19.93 24.02
CA PRO A 45 -10.77 19.97 22.80
C PRO A 45 -9.48 19.17 22.98
N MET A 46 -9.31 18.12 22.17
CA MET A 46 -8.09 17.36 22.12
C MET A 46 -7.10 18.15 21.26
N GLU A 47 -6.37 19.08 21.89
CA GLU A 47 -5.18 19.66 21.26
C GLU A 47 -4.12 18.56 21.16
N ARG A 48 -3.92 18.05 19.95
CA ARG A 48 -2.73 17.24 19.63
C ARG A 48 -1.56 18.19 19.44
N SER A 49 -0.80 18.47 20.49
CA SER A 49 0.51 19.11 20.37
C SER A 49 1.54 18.02 20.02
N TYR A 50 1.77 17.80 18.75
CA TYR A 50 2.90 16.99 18.28
C TYR A 50 4.13 17.89 18.13
N GLU A 51 4.78 18.22 19.22
CA GLU A 51 6.16 18.73 19.20
C GLU A 51 7.13 17.60 19.59
N ALA A 52 7.30 16.64 18.70
CA ALA A 52 8.45 15.75 18.78
C ALA A 52 9.65 16.48 18.17
N LYS A 53 10.62 16.88 19.00
CA LYS A 53 11.93 17.24 18.46
C LYS A 53 12.53 15.96 17.86
N PRO A 54 12.90 15.96 16.57
CA PRO A 54 13.55 14.80 15.98
C PRO A 54 14.85 14.52 16.74
N ALA A 55 14.96 13.35 17.34
CA ALA A 55 16.24 12.87 17.86
C ALA A 55 17.09 12.51 16.65
N SER A 56 18.24 13.15 16.51
CA SER A 56 19.20 12.73 15.49
C SER A 56 19.58 11.27 15.74
N PRO A 57 19.51 10.39 14.72
CA PRO A 57 19.93 9.01 14.88
C PRO A 57 21.39 8.97 15.36
N PRO A 58 21.77 7.98 16.21
CA PRO A 58 23.15 7.83 16.58
C PRO A 58 23.99 7.61 15.31
N PRO A 59 25.17 8.24 15.20
CA PRO A 59 26.04 8.09 14.02
C PRO A 59 26.46 6.62 13.89
N GLY A 60 25.82 5.89 12.98
CA GLY A 60 26.28 4.59 12.51
C GLY A 60 27.50 4.71 11.61
N PRO A 61 28.15 3.61 11.23
CA PRO A 61 29.23 3.64 10.28
C PRO A 61 28.75 4.27 8.96
N LYS A 62 29.53 5.25 8.44
CA LYS A 62 29.19 5.90 7.16
C LYS A 62 29.23 4.87 6.03
N SER A 63 28.21 4.89 5.21
CA SER A 63 28.19 4.12 3.97
C SER A 63 29.10 4.76 2.92
N PRO A 64 29.79 3.98 2.08
CA PRO A 64 30.63 4.52 1.01
C PRO A 64 29.83 5.29 -0.05
N ILE A 65 28.54 5.05 -0.18
CA ILE A 65 27.65 5.74 -1.14
C ILE A 65 26.95 6.95 -0.54
N GLU A 66 27.02 7.17 0.77
CA GLU A 66 26.37 8.30 1.46
C GLU A 66 26.90 9.63 0.91
N GLY A 67 26.01 10.52 0.45
CA GLY A 67 26.34 11.81 -0.13
C GLY A 67 26.81 11.78 -1.59
N THR A 68 26.96 10.62 -2.23
CA THR A 68 27.33 10.51 -3.65
C THR A 68 26.17 10.94 -4.57
N PRO A 69 26.43 11.27 -5.87
CA PRO A 69 25.36 11.52 -6.84
C PRO A 69 24.38 10.37 -6.93
N LEU A 70 23.09 10.67 -7.15
CA LEU A 70 22.03 9.67 -7.16
C LEU A 70 22.05 8.81 -8.44
N GLY A 71 22.48 9.40 -9.56
CA GLY A 71 22.50 8.69 -10.86
C GLY A 71 21.15 8.60 -11.56
N VAL A 72 20.07 9.04 -10.92
CA VAL A 72 18.72 9.11 -11.48
C VAL A 72 18.07 10.46 -11.18
N SER A 73 17.06 10.82 -11.98
CA SER A 73 16.26 12.03 -11.80
C SER A 73 14.84 11.78 -12.30
N PHE A 74 13.86 12.14 -11.50
CA PHE A 74 12.45 12.03 -11.85
C PHE A 74 11.92 13.32 -12.43
N VAL A 75 11.23 13.22 -13.59
CA VAL A 75 10.61 14.35 -14.31
C VAL A 75 9.11 14.07 -14.43
N GLU A 76 8.30 15.05 -14.07
CA GLU A 76 6.84 14.96 -14.26
C GLU A 76 6.50 15.11 -15.75
N VAL A 77 5.76 14.14 -16.31
CA VAL A 77 5.44 14.06 -17.75
C VAL A 77 3.97 13.76 -18.04
N ALA A 78 3.07 13.77 -17.05
CA ALA A 78 1.67 13.38 -17.23
C ALA A 78 0.95 14.20 -18.30
N ALA A 79 1.10 15.51 -18.28
CA ALA A 79 0.43 16.39 -19.24
C ALA A 79 0.89 16.13 -20.68
N GLU A 80 2.19 15.96 -20.91
CA GLU A 80 2.72 15.66 -22.26
C GLU A 80 2.44 14.22 -22.68
N SER A 81 2.24 13.31 -21.71
CA SER A 81 1.82 11.93 -21.94
C SER A 81 0.31 11.77 -22.15
N GLY A 82 -0.47 12.84 -22.11
CA GLY A 82 -1.92 12.78 -22.34
C GLY A 82 -2.76 12.39 -21.12
N LEU A 83 -2.17 12.33 -19.93
CA LEU A 83 -2.87 12.04 -18.68
C LEU A 83 -3.51 13.31 -18.11
N THR A 84 -4.57 13.79 -18.74
CA THR A 84 -5.22 15.08 -18.43
C THR A 84 -6.51 14.95 -17.61
N GLY A 85 -6.92 13.72 -17.30
CA GLY A 85 -8.14 13.45 -16.55
C GLY A 85 -8.03 13.87 -15.09
N LYS A 86 -8.90 14.79 -14.65
CA LYS A 86 -8.93 15.25 -13.24
C LYS A 86 -9.61 14.22 -12.35
N THR A 87 -8.99 13.88 -11.22
CA THR A 87 -9.65 13.12 -10.14
C THR A 87 -10.47 14.07 -9.28
N ILE A 88 -11.75 13.78 -9.11
CA ILE A 88 -12.67 14.58 -8.30
C ILE A 88 -12.81 13.91 -6.93
N TYR A 89 -12.54 14.64 -5.84
CA TYR A 89 -12.70 14.08 -4.49
C TYR A 89 -12.92 15.17 -3.45
N GLY A 90 -14.12 15.20 -2.86
CA GLY A 90 -14.49 16.18 -1.84
C GLY A 90 -14.46 17.63 -2.31
N GLY A 91 -14.35 18.54 -1.36
CA GLY A 91 -14.29 19.99 -1.62
C GLY A 91 -12.90 20.44 -2.07
N GLU A 92 -12.84 21.42 -2.96
CA GLU A 92 -11.55 21.99 -3.43
C GLU A 92 -10.94 22.97 -2.41
N LEU A 93 -11.75 23.66 -1.61
CA LEU A 93 -11.31 24.71 -0.68
C LEU A 93 -11.62 24.39 0.78
N LYS A 94 -12.60 23.54 1.03
CA LYS A 94 -13.05 23.16 2.36
C LYS A 94 -13.73 21.80 2.32
N ASN A 95 -13.44 20.97 3.33
CA ASN A 95 -14.12 19.70 3.55
C ASN A 95 -15.11 19.80 4.72
N LYS A 96 -16.31 19.23 4.55
CA LYS A 96 -17.33 19.15 5.59
C LYS A 96 -17.21 17.87 6.41
N TYR A 97 -16.81 16.78 5.76
CA TYR A 97 -16.77 15.47 6.37
C TYR A 97 -15.43 14.77 6.11
N LEU A 98 -15.08 13.87 7.01
CA LEU A 98 -13.93 12.99 6.88
C LEU A 98 -13.92 12.24 5.53
N LEU A 99 -15.10 11.88 5.00
CA LEU A 99 -15.25 11.20 3.71
C LEU A 99 -14.56 11.93 2.55
N GLU A 100 -14.44 13.24 2.63
CA GLU A 100 -13.86 14.08 1.57
C GLU A 100 -12.33 14.15 1.62
N THR A 101 -11.67 13.46 2.56
CA THR A 101 -10.23 13.64 2.83
C THR A 101 -9.34 12.53 2.30
N THR A 102 -9.86 11.29 2.18
CA THR A 102 -9.04 10.09 1.92
C THR A 102 -8.50 10.01 0.51
N GLY A 103 -9.27 10.38 -0.51
CA GLY A 103 -8.83 10.32 -1.90
C GLY A 103 -8.82 8.91 -2.47
N CYS A 104 -8.07 8.72 -3.52
CA CYS A 104 -8.14 7.57 -4.40
C CYS A 104 -6.77 6.97 -4.72
N GLY A 105 -6.80 5.67 -5.04
CA GLY A 105 -5.66 4.94 -5.60
C GLY A 105 -5.60 4.93 -7.12
N LEU A 106 -4.65 4.16 -7.65
CA LEU A 106 -4.45 3.92 -9.08
C LEU A 106 -3.76 2.58 -9.30
N ALA A 107 -3.70 2.11 -10.56
CA ALA A 107 -2.99 0.89 -10.91
C ALA A 107 -2.14 1.08 -12.17
N PHE A 108 -0.89 0.60 -12.13
CA PHE A 108 -0.19 0.19 -13.33
C PHE A 108 -0.54 -1.25 -13.66
N TYR A 109 -1.01 -1.51 -14.88
CA TYR A 109 -1.50 -2.83 -15.19
C TYR A 109 -1.62 -3.03 -16.73
N ASP A 110 -1.08 -4.13 -17.22
CA ASP A 110 -1.11 -4.51 -18.64
C ASP A 110 -2.43 -5.25 -18.91
N TYR A 111 -3.56 -4.48 -19.07
CA TYR A 111 -4.90 -5.05 -19.08
C TYR A 111 -5.22 -5.84 -20.36
N ASP A 112 -4.55 -5.55 -21.46
CA ASP A 112 -4.76 -6.24 -22.75
C ASP A 112 -3.61 -7.17 -23.15
N HIS A 113 -2.66 -7.40 -22.23
CA HIS A 113 -1.52 -8.29 -22.38
C HIS A 113 -0.62 -7.97 -23.59
N ASP A 114 -0.53 -6.67 -23.95
CA ASP A 114 0.30 -6.25 -25.06
C ASP A 114 1.78 -6.00 -24.68
N GLY A 115 2.11 -6.15 -23.39
CA GLY A 115 3.44 -6.01 -22.82
C GLY A 115 3.79 -4.58 -22.38
N TRP A 116 2.84 -3.65 -22.44
CA TRP A 116 2.99 -2.26 -22.01
C TRP A 116 2.05 -1.98 -20.84
N LEU A 117 2.55 -1.25 -19.86
CA LEU A 117 1.72 -0.87 -18.72
C LEU A 117 0.75 0.24 -19.11
N ASP A 118 -0.50 -0.03 -18.89
CA ASP A 118 -1.59 0.92 -18.91
C ASP A 118 -1.78 1.54 -17.54
N LEU A 119 -2.60 2.58 -17.44
CA LEU A 119 -2.86 3.26 -16.19
C LEU A 119 -4.36 3.31 -15.89
N PHE A 120 -4.76 2.74 -14.77
CA PHE A 120 -6.11 2.87 -14.24
C PHE A 120 -6.13 3.86 -13.09
N LEU A 121 -7.05 4.84 -13.10
CA LEU A 121 -7.24 5.83 -12.05
C LEU A 121 -8.60 5.64 -11.40
N VAL A 122 -8.60 5.41 -10.10
CA VAL A 122 -9.83 5.47 -9.31
C VAL A 122 -10.27 6.92 -9.20
N ASN A 123 -11.57 7.18 -9.38
CA ASN A 123 -12.16 8.51 -9.24
C ASN A 123 -13.19 8.51 -8.09
N GLY A 124 -13.39 9.67 -7.51
CA GLY A 124 -14.27 9.84 -6.37
C GLY A 124 -15.51 10.66 -6.69
N TRP A 125 -15.98 11.43 -5.70
CA TRP A 125 -17.23 12.15 -5.72
C TRP A 125 -17.14 13.45 -4.93
N ARG A 126 -18.19 14.26 -4.93
CA ARG A 126 -18.37 15.41 -4.04
C ARG A 126 -19.80 15.48 -3.51
N LEU A 127 -19.99 16.13 -2.35
CA LEU A 127 -21.26 16.15 -1.64
C LEU A 127 -22.41 16.78 -2.43
N GLU A 128 -22.11 17.78 -3.25
CA GLU A 128 -23.11 18.48 -4.09
C GLU A 128 -23.65 17.59 -5.21
N GLY A 129 -22.97 16.48 -5.50
CA GLY A 129 -23.29 15.61 -6.62
C GLY A 129 -23.00 16.25 -7.97
N PHE A 130 -23.56 15.66 -9.02
CA PHE A 130 -23.35 16.09 -10.40
C PHE A 130 -24.67 16.07 -11.18
N PRO A 131 -24.81 16.90 -12.23
CA PRO A 131 -25.88 16.74 -13.20
C PRO A 131 -25.81 15.34 -13.83
N LYS A 132 -26.97 14.78 -14.12
CA LYS A 132 -27.07 13.45 -14.73
C LYS A 132 -26.27 13.38 -16.06
N GLY A 133 -25.39 12.38 -16.16
CA GLY A 133 -24.51 12.15 -17.29
C GLY A 133 -23.22 12.99 -17.28
N GLN A 134 -22.92 13.66 -16.16
CA GLN A 134 -21.66 14.38 -15.93
C GLN A 134 -20.95 13.84 -14.67
N GLU A 135 -21.40 12.71 -14.17
CA GLU A 135 -20.83 12.06 -13.00
C GLU A 135 -19.39 11.61 -13.30
N PRO A 136 -18.44 11.84 -12.40
CA PRO A 136 -17.09 11.33 -12.56
C PRO A 136 -17.08 9.79 -12.47
N HIS A 137 -16.29 9.17 -13.32
CA HIS A 137 -16.04 7.72 -13.34
C HIS A 137 -14.55 7.44 -13.24
N CYS A 138 -14.18 6.21 -12.91
CA CYS A 138 -12.80 5.74 -12.98
C CYS A 138 -12.30 5.82 -14.42
N ARG A 139 -10.99 5.99 -14.61
CA ARG A 139 -10.41 6.16 -15.94
C ARG A 139 -9.43 5.07 -16.26
N LEU A 140 -9.48 4.59 -17.50
CA LEU A 140 -8.50 3.68 -18.07
C LEU A 140 -7.78 4.37 -19.22
N PHE A 141 -6.46 4.47 -19.10
CA PHE A 141 -5.58 5.06 -20.09
C PHE A 141 -4.73 3.97 -20.72
N LYS A 142 -4.95 3.73 -22.02
CA LYS A 142 -4.16 2.79 -22.79
C LYS A 142 -2.82 3.39 -23.20
N ASN A 143 -1.74 2.65 -22.99
CA ASN A 143 -0.39 3.02 -23.42
C ASN A 143 -0.24 2.92 -24.94
N ASN A 144 0.17 4.00 -25.58
CA ASN A 144 0.36 4.08 -27.04
C ASN A 144 1.74 3.59 -27.49
N ARG A 145 2.60 3.11 -26.57
CA ARG A 145 3.97 2.59 -26.81
C ARG A 145 4.96 3.68 -27.31
N ASP A 146 4.57 4.94 -27.23
CA ASP A 146 5.40 6.10 -27.63
C ASP A 146 5.58 7.10 -26.49
N GLY A 147 5.33 6.67 -25.25
CA GLY A 147 5.38 7.49 -24.03
C GLY A 147 4.11 8.29 -23.77
N THR A 148 3.07 8.09 -24.59
CA THR A 148 1.77 8.74 -24.42
C THR A 148 0.66 7.72 -24.13
N PHE A 149 -0.47 8.23 -23.63
CA PHE A 149 -1.64 7.43 -23.31
C PHE A 149 -2.88 7.99 -24.01
N THR A 150 -3.84 7.10 -24.24
CA THR A 150 -5.18 7.44 -24.75
C THR A 150 -6.23 7.06 -23.71
N ASP A 151 -7.09 8.00 -23.30
CA ASP A 151 -8.23 7.71 -22.44
C ASP A 151 -9.25 6.84 -23.22
N ILE A 152 -9.42 5.61 -22.79
CA ILE A 152 -10.33 4.62 -23.35
C ILE A 152 -11.44 4.24 -22.38
N SER A 153 -11.67 5.03 -21.33
CA SER A 153 -12.64 4.75 -20.28
C SER A 153 -14.03 4.49 -20.82
N ILE A 154 -14.47 5.34 -21.77
CA ILE A 154 -15.78 5.21 -22.38
C ILE A 154 -15.80 4.04 -23.37
N GLY A 155 -16.72 3.11 -23.12
CA GLY A 155 -16.86 1.87 -23.90
C GLY A 155 -15.99 0.72 -23.37
N SER A 156 -15.18 0.95 -22.34
CA SER A 156 -14.44 -0.12 -21.65
C SER A 156 -15.33 -0.96 -20.74
N GLY A 157 -16.48 -0.45 -20.28
CA GLY A 157 -17.34 -1.04 -19.27
C GLY A 157 -17.06 -0.56 -17.84
N LEU A 158 -15.98 0.20 -17.63
CA LEU A 158 -15.57 0.73 -16.32
C LEU A 158 -16.25 2.07 -15.99
N GLU A 159 -16.82 2.75 -16.98
CA GLU A 159 -17.45 4.06 -16.85
C GLU A 159 -18.82 4.05 -16.17
N HIS A 160 -19.44 2.88 -16.01
CA HIS A 160 -20.81 2.77 -15.51
C HIS A 160 -20.95 2.94 -14.00
N LYS A 161 -19.87 2.70 -13.24
CA LYS A 161 -19.86 2.86 -11.79
C LYS A 161 -19.33 4.22 -11.41
N THR A 162 -20.11 4.93 -10.60
CA THR A 162 -19.78 6.25 -10.07
C THR A 162 -19.94 6.27 -8.56
N GLY A 163 -19.36 7.25 -7.87
CA GLY A 163 -19.42 7.41 -6.42
C GLY A 163 -18.05 7.66 -5.79
N TRP A 164 -17.98 7.50 -4.46
CA TRP A 164 -16.75 7.71 -3.70
C TRP A 164 -15.81 6.50 -3.84
N GLY A 165 -15.12 6.38 -4.97
CA GLY A 165 -14.09 5.36 -5.17
C GLY A 165 -12.91 5.55 -4.23
N GLN A 166 -12.29 4.45 -3.79
CA GLN A 166 -11.18 4.45 -2.84
C GLN A 166 -9.96 3.75 -3.44
N ALA A 167 -9.90 2.43 -3.34
CA ALA A 167 -8.78 1.60 -3.73
C ALA A 167 -9.08 0.74 -4.95
N CYS A 168 -8.01 0.19 -5.53
CA CYS A 168 -8.11 -0.88 -6.50
C CYS A 168 -7.04 -1.94 -6.26
N CYS A 169 -7.33 -3.17 -6.67
CA CYS A 169 -6.37 -4.26 -6.77
C CYS A 169 -6.62 -5.10 -8.02
N VAL A 170 -5.57 -5.76 -8.50
CA VAL A 170 -5.56 -6.52 -9.76
C VAL A 170 -5.15 -7.97 -9.50
N GLY A 171 -5.80 -8.92 -10.17
CA GLY A 171 -5.49 -10.34 -10.12
C GLY A 171 -6.49 -11.15 -10.94
N ASP A 172 -6.07 -12.26 -11.49
CA ASP A 172 -6.92 -13.20 -12.23
C ASP A 172 -7.70 -14.08 -11.25
N TYR A 173 -8.86 -13.58 -10.77
CA TYR A 173 -9.63 -14.25 -9.72
C TYR A 173 -10.33 -15.53 -10.20
N ASN A 174 -10.54 -15.66 -11.51
CA ASN A 174 -11.25 -16.78 -12.12
C ASN A 174 -10.32 -17.75 -12.88
N ASN A 175 -8.99 -17.50 -12.84
CA ASN A 175 -7.96 -18.29 -13.49
C ASN A 175 -8.13 -18.44 -15.02
N ASP A 176 -8.75 -17.45 -15.69
CA ASP A 176 -8.97 -17.49 -17.15
C ASP A 176 -7.79 -16.96 -17.98
N GLY A 177 -6.77 -16.42 -17.31
CA GLY A 177 -5.54 -15.92 -17.92
C GLY A 177 -5.54 -14.42 -18.18
N TYR A 178 -6.60 -13.70 -17.81
CA TYR A 178 -6.68 -12.24 -17.88
C TYR A 178 -6.81 -11.66 -16.46
N ASP A 179 -5.97 -10.70 -16.15
CA ASP A 179 -6.03 -10.04 -14.85
C ASP A 179 -7.29 -9.18 -14.75
N ASP A 180 -8.05 -9.37 -13.68
CA ASP A 180 -9.29 -8.70 -13.36
C ASP A 180 -9.06 -7.51 -12.42
N LEU A 181 -10.06 -6.65 -12.24
CA LEU A 181 -9.96 -5.43 -11.46
C LEU A 181 -11.04 -5.38 -10.38
N PHE A 182 -10.64 -5.20 -9.13
CA PHE A 182 -11.56 -4.90 -8.04
C PHE A 182 -11.38 -3.45 -7.56
N VAL A 183 -12.49 -2.75 -7.35
CA VAL A 183 -12.50 -1.33 -6.91
C VAL A 183 -13.39 -1.17 -5.70
N THR A 184 -12.85 -0.56 -4.64
CA THR A 184 -13.60 -0.27 -3.41
C THR A 184 -14.26 1.10 -3.44
N TYR A 185 -15.37 1.23 -2.71
CA TYR A 185 -16.15 2.46 -2.62
C TYR A 185 -16.68 2.68 -1.20
N TYR A 186 -16.96 3.92 -0.85
CA TYR A 186 -17.93 4.20 0.19
C TYR A 186 -19.30 3.78 -0.35
N GLY A 187 -19.79 2.64 0.11
CA GLY A 187 -20.95 1.93 -0.42
C GLY A 187 -20.58 0.62 -1.12
N GLN A 188 -21.26 0.32 -2.20
CA GLN A 188 -21.08 -0.94 -2.94
C GLN A 188 -19.81 -0.94 -3.76
N ASN A 189 -18.94 -1.94 -3.56
CA ASN A 189 -17.74 -2.19 -4.36
C ASN A 189 -18.09 -2.68 -5.77
N ALA A 190 -17.07 -2.81 -6.63
CA ALA A 190 -17.21 -3.37 -7.97
C ALA A 190 -16.09 -4.36 -8.29
N LEU A 191 -16.46 -5.54 -8.78
CA LEU A 191 -15.56 -6.52 -9.40
C LEU A 191 -15.80 -6.50 -10.91
N TYR A 192 -14.76 -6.18 -11.66
CA TYR A 192 -14.76 -6.12 -13.12
C TYR A 192 -13.96 -7.28 -13.68
N ARG A 193 -14.67 -8.21 -14.33
CA ARG A 193 -14.02 -9.27 -15.10
C ARG A 193 -13.47 -8.71 -16.40
N ASN A 194 -12.21 -8.95 -16.68
CA ASN A 194 -11.57 -8.66 -17.96
C ASN A 194 -12.07 -9.65 -19.03
N ASN A 195 -12.63 -9.17 -20.12
CA ASN A 195 -13.17 -10.02 -21.19
C ASN A 195 -12.10 -10.46 -22.20
N GLY A 196 -10.82 -10.08 -22.03
CA GLY A 196 -9.71 -10.40 -22.94
C GLY A 196 -9.78 -9.72 -24.32
N ASN A 197 -10.68 -8.76 -24.49
CA ASN A 197 -10.91 -8.05 -25.75
C ASN A 197 -10.84 -6.52 -25.61
N GLY A 198 -10.25 -6.04 -24.50
CA GLY A 198 -10.14 -4.63 -24.18
C GLY A 198 -11.35 -4.04 -23.44
N THR A 199 -12.31 -4.87 -23.04
CA THR A 199 -13.49 -4.45 -22.28
C THR A 199 -13.64 -5.23 -20.97
N PHE A 200 -14.44 -4.68 -20.07
CA PHE A 200 -14.72 -5.26 -18.75
C PHE A 200 -16.22 -5.47 -18.56
N THR A 201 -16.57 -6.45 -17.75
CA THR A 201 -17.95 -6.71 -17.32
C THR A 201 -18.03 -6.58 -15.79
N ASP A 202 -18.92 -5.73 -15.28
CA ASP A 202 -19.23 -5.71 -13.84
C ASP A 202 -19.94 -7.01 -13.46
N VAL A 203 -19.25 -7.85 -12.69
CA VAL A 203 -19.72 -9.15 -12.22
C VAL A 203 -20.03 -9.15 -10.72
N THR A 204 -20.03 -8.01 -10.06
CA THR A 204 -20.20 -7.87 -8.61
C THR A 204 -21.41 -8.65 -8.07
N LEU A 205 -22.54 -8.54 -8.76
CA LEU A 205 -23.77 -9.24 -8.36
C LEU A 205 -23.64 -10.76 -8.57
N SER A 206 -23.19 -11.19 -9.73
CA SER A 206 -23.06 -12.62 -10.06
C SER A 206 -21.95 -13.29 -9.25
N ALA A 207 -20.92 -12.54 -8.87
CA ALA A 207 -19.84 -13.01 -8.00
C ALA A 207 -20.21 -13.06 -6.50
N GLY A 208 -21.43 -12.68 -6.10
CA GLY A 208 -21.86 -12.73 -4.70
C GLY A 208 -21.28 -11.64 -3.80
N LEU A 209 -20.71 -10.56 -4.37
CA LEU A 209 -20.04 -9.49 -3.63
C LEU A 209 -20.96 -8.31 -3.25
N ILE A 210 -22.27 -8.45 -3.44
CA ILE A 210 -23.22 -7.44 -3.01
C ILE A 210 -23.31 -7.41 -1.49
N GLN A 211 -22.98 -6.27 -0.91
CA GLN A 211 -23.06 -6.08 0.53
C GLN A 211 -24.53 -6.05 0.99
N PRO A 212 -24.94 -6.94 1.92
CA PRO A 212 -26.32 -7.03 2.34
C PRO A 212 -26.71 -5.91 3.30
N GLY A 213 -28.00 -5.53 3.26
CA GLY A 213 -28.62 -4.64 4.25
C GLY A 213 -28.48 -3.16 3.94
N PRO A 214 -29.07 -2.30 4.81
CA PRO A 214 -29.14 -0.85 4.59
C PRO A 214 -27.88 -0.10 5.03
N LYS A 215 -26.92 -0.76 5.69
CA LYS A 215 -25.71 -0.14 6.22
C LYS A 215 -24.73 0.14 5.07
N ILE A 216 -24.37 1.39 4.92
CA ILE A 216 -23.31 1.79 4.00
C ILE A 216 -21.96 1.50 4.68
N ARG A 217 -21.10 0.74 4.03
CA ARG A 217 -19.73 0.49 4.50
C ARG A 217 -18.77 1.45 3.82
N TRP A 218 -17.76 1.87 4.53
CA TRP A 218 -16.65 2.62 3.96
C TRP A 218 -15.49 1.68 3.71
N ASN A 219 -15.54 1.04 2.55
CA ASN A 219 -14.50 0.11 2.12
C ASN A 219 -13.30 0.94 1.61
N THR A 220 -12.10 0.51 1.97
CA THR A 220 -10.84 1.22 1.72
C THR A 220 -9.86 0.30 1.00
N GLY A 221 -8.66 0.05 1.53
CA GLY A 221 -7.69 -0.83 0.91
C GLY A 221 -8.24 -2.23 0.59
N CYS A 222 -7.76 -2.81 -0.51
CA CYS A 222 -8.11 -4.17 -0.91
C CYS A 222 -6.89 -4.90 -1.47
N THR A 223 -6.94 -6.24 -1.40
CA THR A 223 -5.93 -7.11 -1.99
C THR A 223 -6.56 -8.44 -2.38
N PHE A 224 -6.15 -8.96 -3.53
CA PHE A 224 -6.33 -10.38 -3.80
C PHE A 224 -5.24 -11.19 -3.08
N VAL A 225 -5.62 -12.29 -2.48
CA VAL A 225 -4.74 -13.18 -1.72
C VAL A 225 -5.29 -14.59 -1.75
N ASP A 226 -4.49 -15.57 -2.01
CA ASP A 226 -4.85 -16.99 -1.91
C ASP A 226 -4.45 -17.46 -0.49
N TYR A 227 -5.34 -17.15 0.51
CA TYR A 227 -4.98 -17.28 1.92
C TYR A 227 -4.98 -18.73 2.41
N ASP A 228 -5.73 -19.63 1.76
CA ASP A 228 -5.81 -21.04 2.13
C ASP A 228 -5.07 -21.96 1.15
N ARG A 229 -4.38 -21.37 0.16
CA ARG A 229 -3.49 -22.02 -0.81
C ARG A 229 -4.21 -23.06 -1.67
N ASP A 230 -5.46 -22.81 -2.00
CA ASP A 230 -6.26 -23.68 -2.86
C ASP A 230 -6.09 -23.41 -4.36
N GLY A 231 -5.35 -22.35 -4.72
CA GLY A 231 -5.06 -21.95 -6.09
C GLY A 231 -6.07 -20.96 -6.68
N HIS A 232 -7.00 -20.45 -5.86
CA HIS A 232 -7.95 -19.42 -6.24
C HIS A 232 -7.66 -18.14 -5.43
N LEU A 233 -7.76 -16.99 -6.08
CA LEU A 233 -7.56 -15.71 -5.40
C LEU A 233 -8.80 -15.32 -4.60
N ASP A 234 -8.65 -15.27 -3.29
CA ASP A 234 -9.59 -14.70 -2.34
C ASP A 234 -9.48 -13.18 -2.33
N LEU A 235 -10.38 -12.50 -1.62
CA LEU A 235 -10.41 -11.05 -1.59
C LEU A 235 -10.53 -10.53 -0.16
N PHE A 236 -9.53 -9.74 0.26
CA PHE A 236 -9.58 -8.98 1.51
C PHE A 236 -9.92 -7.51 1.25
N VAL A 237 -10.80 -6.93 2.09
CA VAL A 237 -11.22 -5.53 2.03
C VAL A 237 -11.14 -4.90 3.41
N ALA A 238 -10.31 -3.89 3.56
CA ALA A 238 -10.27 -3.07 4.77
C ALA A 238 -11.50 -2.15 4.85
N ASN A 239 -11.91 -1.82 6.06
CA ASN A 239 -13.01 -0.90 6.34
C ASN A 239 -12.55 0.18 7.31
N TYR A 240 -12.91 1.45 7.02
CA TYR A 240 -12.43 2.59 7.77
C TYR A 240 -13.35 2.94 8.94
N VAL A 241 -14.36 3.72 8.70
CA VAL A 241 -15.27 4.22 9.72
C VAL A 241 -16.69 3.78 9.39
N ASP A 242 -17.44 3.42 10.42
CA ASP A 242 -18.89 3.26 10.36
C ASP A 242 -19.53 4.65 10.24
N PHE A 243 -19.64 5.14 9.00
CA PHE A 243 -19.93 6.52 8.68
C PHE A 243 -21.31 6.67 8.04
N ASP A 244 -22.14 7.56 8.61
CA ASP A 244 -23.43 7.95 8.02
C ASP A 244 -23.47 9.47 7.88
N LEU A 245 -23.58 9.95 6.64
CA LEU A 245 -23.68 11.38 6.32
C LEU A 245 -24.83 12.11 7.03
N LYS A 246 -25.87 11.38 7.46
CA LYS A 246 -27.01 11.98 8.19
C LYS A 246 -26.70 12.31 9.64
N THR A 247 -25.73 11.62 10.23
CA THR A 247 -25.39 11.74 11.66
C THR A 247 -23.95 12.17 11.90
N ALA A 248 -23.16 12.27 10.85
CA ALA A 248 -21.76 12.67 10.93
C ALA A 248 -21.62 14.11 11.43
N PRO A 249 -20.67 14.40 12.35
CA PRO A 249 -20.46 15.73 12.86
C PRO A 249 -19.93 16.68 11.79
N LEU A 250 -20.47 17.89 11.74
CA LEU A 250 -19.95 18.99 10.94
C LEU A 250 -18.82 19.72 11.69
N PRO A 251 -17.88 20.38 11.01
CA PRO A 251 -16.84 21.18 11.66
C PRO A 251 -17.42 22.26 12.59
N GLU A 252 -18.55 22.87 12.22
CA GLU A 252 -19.23 23.92 12.97
C GLU A 252 -19.92 23.40 14.24
N ASP A 253 -20.35 22.14 14.27
CA ASP A 253 -21.03 21.51 15.40
C ASP A 253 -20.06 20.83 16.37
N GLY A 254 -18.83 20.60 15.94
CA GLY A 254 -17.81 19.85 16.68
C GLY A 254 -16.62 20.70 17.12
N PRO A 255 -15.86 20.22 18.10
CA PRO A 255 -14.64 20.89 18.57
C PRO A 255 -13.42 20.56 17.68
N CYS A 256 -13.63 20.07 16.45
CA CYS A 256 -12.54 19.55 15.63
C CYS A 256 -11.74 20.69 15.01
N THR A 257 -10.54 20.89 15.54
CA THR A 257 -9.60 21.89 15.03
C THR A 257 -8.24 21.26 14.77
N TYR A 258 -7.58 21.75 13.74
CA TYR A 258 -6.20 21.43 13.43
C TYR A 258 -5.40 22.74 13.40
N LYS A 259 -4.45 22.93 14.33
CA LYS A 259 -3.67 24.18 14.49
C LYS A 259 -4.56 25.44 14.49
N GLY A 260 -5.73 25.37 15.15
CA GLY A 260 -6.69 26.48 15.26
C GLY A 260 -7.60 26.68 14.04
N ILE A 261 -7.54 25.82 13.04
CA ILE A 261 -8.43 25.83 11.87
C ILE A 261 -9.58 24.85 12.14
N LEU A 262 -10.83 25.26 11.92
CA LEU A 262 -11.97 24.35 11.94
C LEU A 262 -11.88 23.40 10.75
N VAL A 263 -11.90 22.09 11.01
CA VAL A 263 -11.71 21.04 10.02
C VAL A 263 -12.72 19.91 10.21
N ALA A 264 -12.89 19.07 9.20
CA ALA A 264 -13.64 17.82 9.32
C ALA A 264 -13.07 16.96 10.46
N CYS A 265 -13.96 16.40 11.29
CA CYS A 265 -13.54 15.55 12.41
C CYS A 265 -12.88 14.26 11.91
N GLY A 266 -11.75 13.89 12.52
CA GLY A 266 -11.04 12.64 12.23
C GLY A 266 -11.73 11.40 12.81
N PRO A 267 -11.16 10.20 12.65
CA PRO A 267 -11.79 8.94 13.04
C PRO A 267 -11.99 8.79 14.57
N PRO A 268 -11.13 9.32 15.47
CA PRO A 268 -11.32 9.12 16.89
C PRO A 268 -12.67 9.66 17.39
N GLY A 269 -13.45 8.79 18.03
CA GLY A 269 -14.80 9.10 18.50
C GLY A 269 -15.92 8.63 17.56
N LEU A 270 -15.59 8.22 16.34
CA LEU A 270 -16.50 7.52 15.44
C LEU A 270 -16.34 5.98 15.58
N PRO A 271 -17.38 5.19 15.35
CA PRO A 271 -17.24 3.74 15.36
C PRO A 271 -16.32 3.28 14.22
N GLY A 272 -15.36 2.38 14.51
CA GLY A 272 -14.51 1.77 13.49
C GLY A 272 -15.25 0.74 12.63
N GLY A 273 -14.84 0.61 11.37
CA GLY A 273 -15.32 -0.41 10.44
C GLY A 273 -14.75 -1.79 10.77
N LYS A 274 -15.35 -2.83 10.21
CA LYS A 274 -14.85 -4.21 10.30
C LYS A 274 -14.35 -4.68 8.94
N ASN A 275 -13.13 -5.19 8.90
CA ASN A 275 -12.52 -5.73 7.69
C ASN A 275 -13.27 -6.97 7.20
N ILE A 276 -13.23 -7.24 5.91
CA ILE A 276 -13.97 -8.31 5.26
C ILE A 276 -12.99 -9.24 4.55
N LEU A 277 -13.21 -10.55 4.70
CA LEU A 277 -12.56 -11.59 3.92
C LEU A 277 -13.62 -12.36 3.13
N TYR A 278 -13.47 -12.40 1.82
CA TYR A 278 -14.28 -13.19 0.92
C TYR A 278 -13.47 -14.38 0.41
N HIS A 279 -13.97 -15.58 0.62
CA HIS A 279 -13.38 -16.81 0.09
C HIS A 279 -13.94 -17.08 -1.33
N ASN A 280 -13.05 -17.35 -2.27
CA ASN A 280 -13.36 -17.70 -3.65
C ASN A 280 -13.75 -19.19 -3.75
N GLN A 281 -14.93 -19.50 -4.28
CA GLN A 281 -15.42 -20.87 -4.39
C GLN A 281 -14.82 -21.65 -5.59
N GLY A 282 -13.93 -21.02 -6.38
CA GLY A 282 -13.36 -21.61 -7.58
C GLY A 282 -14.29 -21.67 -8.79
N ASP A 283 -15.52 -21.20 -8.66
CA ASP A 283 -16.53 -21.13 -9.73
C ASP A 283 -16.85 -19.70 -10.19
N GLY A 284 -16.02 -18.73 -9.77
CA GLY A 284 -16.20 -17.30 -10.03
C GLY A 284 -17.09 -16.59 -9.03
N THR A 285 -17.48 -17.25 -7.94
CA THR A 285 -18.27 -16.65 -6.85
C THR A 285 -17.50 -16.60 -5.54
N PHE A 286 -17.90 -15.69 -4.66
CA PHE A 286 -17.29 -15.46 -3.37
C PHE A 286 -18.30 -15.62 -2.22
N VAL A 287 -17.81 -16.05 -1.07
CA VAL A 287 -18.57 -16.13 0.18
C VAL A 287 -17.87 -15.31 1.27
N ASP A 288 -18.63 -14.46 1.98
CA ASP A 288 -18.14 -13.71 3.14
C ASP A 288 -17.82 -14.68 4.29
N VAL A 289 -16.54 -14.83 4.62
CA VAL A 289 -16.03 -15.67 5.71
C VAL A 289 -15.46 -14.86 6.88
N SER A 290 -15.68 -13.56 6.91
CA SER A 290 -15.05 -12.61 7.85
C SER A 290 -15.26 -12.98 9.32
N GLU A 291 -16.47 -13.43 9.69
CA GLU A 291 -16.77 -13.85 11.06
C GLU A 291 -16.09 -15.19 11.38
N LYS A 292 -16.19 -16.16 10.48
CA LYS A 292 -15.61 -17.49 10.65
C LYS A 292 -14.08 -17.46 10.69
N SER A 293 -13.47 -16.59 9.88
CA SER A 293 -12.01 -16.45 9.80
C SER A 293 -11.39 -15.65 10.98
N GLY A 294 -12.21 -15.07 11.87
CA GLY A 294 -11.70 -14.28 13.00
C GLY A 294 -11.35 -12.82 12.65
N MET A 295 -11.66 -12.34 11.42
CA MET A 295 -11.42 -10.95 11.02
C MET A 295 -12.26 -9.94 11.80
N PHE A 296 -13.38 -10.37 12.38
CA PHE A 296 -14.24 -9.51 13.18
C PHE A 296 -13.73 -9.40 14.60
N THR A 297 -12.87 -8.41 14.87
CA THR A 297 -12.52 -8.03 16.23
C THR A 297 -13.75 -7.50 16.99
N ALA A 298 -13.73 -7.55 18.31
CA ALA A 298 -14.82 -7.01 19.14
C ALA A 298 -15.03 -5.50 18.90
N VAL A 299 -13.95 -4.76 18.67
CA VAL A 299 -13.95 -3.33 18.34
C VAL A 299 -13.54 -3.17 16.89
N GLY A 300 -14.28 -2.38 16.10
CA GLY A 300 -13.89 -2.05 14.73
C GLY A 300 -12.58 -1.25 14.70
N THR A 301 -11.84 -1.37 13.62
CA THR A 301 -10.60 -0.63 13.36
C THR A 301 -10.85 0.50 12.38
N TYR A 302 -9.84 1.36 12.18
CA TYR A 302 -9.88 2.41 11.16
C TYR A 302 -8.96 2.02 10.00
N GLY A 303 -9.24 0.84 9.39
CA GLY A 303 -8.40 0.28 8.33
C GLY A 303 -8.35 1.17 7.09
N LEU A 304 -7.15 1.49 6.63
CA LEU A 304 -6.91 2.15 5.36
C LEU A 304 -6.21 1.20 4.39
N SER A 305 -4.90 1.23 4.26
CA SER A 305 -4.21 0.37 3.30
C SER A 305 -3.94 -1.02 3.84
N VAL A 306 -3.82 -1.97 2.92
CA VAL A 306 -3.57 -3.37 3.21
C VAL A 306 -2.42 -3.89 2.35
N ALA A 307 -1.64 -4.80 2.90
CA ALA A 307 -0.68 -5.61 2.17
C ALA A 307 -0.70 -7.03 2.71
N ALA A 308 -0.73 -8.01 1.79
CA ALA A 308 -0.65 -9.42 2.13
C ALA A 308 0.73 -9.97 1.75
N SER A 309 1.35 -10.74 2.65
CA SER A 309 2.67 -11.36 2.45
C SER A 309 2.95 -12.40 3.52
N ASP A 310 3.80 -13.38 3.22
CA ASP A 310 4.33 -14.33 4.21
C ASP A 310 5.35 -13.61 5.12
N LEU A 311 4.87 -13.00 6.20
CA LEU A 311 5.65 -12.13 7.08
C LEU A 311 6.40 -12.90 8.19
N ASP A 312 5.97 -14.10 8.54
CA ASP A 312 6.67 -14.95 9.53
C ASP A 312 7.55 -16.03 8.89
N GLY A 313 7.51 -16.16 7.56
CA GLY A 313 8.35 -17.08 6.78
C GLY A 313 7.87 -18.53 6.78
N ASP A 314 6.60 -18.77 7.11
CA ASP A 314 6.02 -20.09 7.24
C ASP A 314 5.36 -20.64 5.96
N GLY A 315 5.33 -19.79 4.90
CA GLY A 315 4.82 -20.10 3.57
C GLY A 315 3.31 -19.86 3.40
N TRP A 316 2.65 -19.20 4.36
CA TRP A 316 1.24 -18.82 4.30
C TRP A 316 1.10 -17.30 4.34
N PRO A 317 0.25 -16.71 3.52
CA PRO A 317 0.09 -15.26 3.51
C PRO A 317 -0.55 -14.75 4.80
N ASP A 318 0.10 -13.76 5.43
CA ASP A 318 -0.45 -12.92 6.48
C ASP A 318 -1.01 -11.62 5.87
N ILE A 319 -1.80 -10.86 6.64
CA ILE A 319 -2.40 -9.62 6.18
C ILE A 319 -2.10 -8.49 7.16
N TYR A 320 -1.36 -7.48 6.69
CA TYR A 320 -1.09 -6.26 7.46
C TYR A 320 -2.04 -5.14 7.03
N VAL A 321 -2.66 -4.47 8.01
CA VAL A 321 -3.56 -3.33 7.79
C VAL A 321 -3.03 -2.11 8.51
N ALA A 322 -2.76 -1.04 7.77
CA ALA A 322 -2.48 0.27 8.33
C ALA A 322 -3.79 0.90 8.82
N ASN A 323 -3.87 1.19 10.12
CA ASN A 323 -5.03 1.81 10.73
C ASN A 323 -4.75 3.29 11.04
N ASP A 324 -5.71 4.17 10.73
CA ASP A 324 -5.64 5.58 11.07
C ASP A 324 -5.92 5.79 12.55
N SER A 325 -5.00 6.44 13.26
CA SER A 325 -5.16 6.82 14.67
C SER A 325 -5.45 5.64 15.63
N ALA A 326 -5.12 4.44 15.23
CA ALA A 326 -5.26 3.20 15.99
C ALA A 326 -4.03 2.31 15.80
N PRO A 327 -3.78 1.32 16.70
CA PRO A 327 -2.77 0.31 16.45
C PRO A 327 -2.98 -0.36 15.08
N ALA A 328 -1.92 -0.57 14.30
CA ALA A 328 -2.01 -1.37 13.08
C ALA A 328 -2.44 -2.81 13.42
N THR A 329 -3.00 -3.51 12.45
CA THR A 329 -3.42 -4.92 12.59
C THR A 329 -2.50 -5.81 11.76
N LEU A 330 -2.05 -6.93 12.33
CA LEU A 330 -1.35 -7.99 11.63
C LEU A 330 -2.09 -9.31 11.85
N TYR A 331 -2.87 -9.69 10.88
CA TYR A 331 -3.59 -10.96 10.86
C TYR A 331 -2.62 -12.08 10.45
N GLN A 332 -2.11 -12.82 11.43
CA GLN A 332 -1.31 -14.03 11.19
C GLN A 332 -2.21 -15.18 10.79
N ASN A 333 -1.89 -15.83 9.67
CA ASN A 333 -2.59 -17.00 9.16
C ASN A 333 -2.37 -18.21 10.07
N GLN A 334 -3.46 -18.85 10.54
CA GLN A 334 -3.38 -20.02 11.42
C GLN A 334 -3.37 -21.36 10.64
N LYS A 335 -3.37 -21.31 9.28
CA LYS A 335 -3.33 -22.48 8.37
C LYS A 335 -4.57 -23.39 8.42
N ASP A 336 -5.62 -22.91 9.03
CA ASP A 336 -6.90 -23.63 9.17
C ASP A 336 -8.10 -22.80 8.66
N GLY A 337 -7.80 -21.74 7.89
CA GLY A 337 -8.77 -20.77 7.39
C GLY A 337 -9.12 -19.67 8.38
N THR A 338 -8.41 -19.60 9.52
CA THR A 338 -8.59 -18.54 10.52
C THR A 338 -7.36 -17.68 10.67
N PHE A 339 -7.54 -16.51 11.25
CA PHE A 339 -6.47 -15.53 11.50
C PHE A 339 -6.49 -15.03 12.94
N ARG A 340 -5.31 -14.67 13.44
CA ARG A 340 -5.14 -14.03 14.75
C ARG A 340 -4.41 -12.71 14.60
N ASP A 341 -4.95 -11.63 15.16
CA ASP A 341 -4.24 -10.35 15.23
C ASP A 341 -3.08 -10.46 16.23
N ILE A 342 -1.87 -10.32 15.73
CA ILE A 342 -0.63 -10.40 16.52
C ILE A 342 0.16 -9.08 16.49
N ALA A 343 -0.34 -8.01 15.88
CA ALA A 343 0.44 -6.80 15.60
C ALA A 343 1.14 -6.22 16.84
N VAL A 344 0.46 -6.21 18.01
CA VAL A 344 1.03 -5.72 19.27
C VAL A 344 2.11 -6.68 19.80
N GLU A 345 1.84 -7.98 19.75
CA GLU A 345 2.80 -9.02 20.18
C GLU A 345 4.04 -9.03 19.29
N ALA A 346 3.82 -8.88 17.99
CA ALA A 346 4.84 -8.85 16.95
C ALA A 346 5.69 -7.57 16.96
N GLY A 347 5.25 -6.50 17.60
CA GLY A 347 5.97 -5.21 17.60
C GLY A 347 5.75 -4.35 16.37
N ALA A 348 4.72 -4.62 15.54
CA ALA A 348 4.41 -3.90 14.30
C ALA A 348 3.15 -3.01 14.40
N ALA A 349 2.55 -2.85 15.61
CA ALA A 349 1.31 -2.14 15.80
C ALA A 349 1.47 -0.64 16.12
N LEU A 350 2.57 -0.29 16.80
CA LEU A 350 2.77 0.99 17.48
C LEU A 350 4.15 1.56 17.15
N SER A 351 4.32 2.88 17.36
CA SER A 351 5.64 3.51 17.28
C SER A 351 6.58 2.99 18.38
N ALA A 352 7.87 3.34 18.29
CA ALA A 352 8.89 3.01 19.30
C ALA A 352 8.53 3.55 20.71
N GLU A 353 7.72 4.61 20.80
CA GLU A 353 7.18 5.19 22.03
C GLU A 353 5.89 4.50 22.50
N ALA A 354 5.52 3.37 21.90
CA ALA A 354 4.30 2.62 22.18
C ALA A 354 3.00 3.46 21.98
N LYS A 355 2.99 4.31 20.95
CA LYS A 355 1.82 5.13 20.58
C LYS A 355 1.19 4.63 19.29
N PRO A 356 -0.14 4.58 19.19
CA PRO A 356 -0.80 4.39 17.90
C PRO A 356 -0.54 5.61 17.02
N GLN A 357 -0.35 5.36 15.73
CA GLN A 357 -0.10 6.38 14.72
C GLN A 357 -1.27 6.41 13.72
N ALA A 358 -1.39 7.49 12.97
CA ALA A 358 -2.38 7.58 11.90
C ALA A 358 -1.78 6.99 10.61
N GLY A 359 -1.80 5.65 10.51
CA GLY A 359 -1.22 4.91 9.39
C GLY A 359 -2.08 4.99 8.13
N MET A 360 -1.45 5.25 6.98
CA MET A 360 -2.11 5.38 5.68
C MET A 360 -1.61 4.37 4.65
N GLY A 361 -0.53 4.66 3.95
CA GLY A 361 0.08 3.74 2.99
C GLY A 361 0.95 2.68 3.65
N VAL A 362 1.10 1.53 2.98
CA VAL A 362 1.97 0.45 3.42
C VAL A 362 2.68 -0.19 2.23
N SER A 363 3.95 -0.50 2.39
CA SER A 363 4.73 -1.30 1.44
C SER A 363 5.57 -2.33 2.18
N ILE A 364 5.79 -3.46 1.53
CA ILE A 364 6.54 -4.61 2.07
C ILE A 364 7.69 -4.91 1.11
N GLY A 365 8.91 -5.15 1.64
CA GLY A 365 10.10 -5.47 0.85
C GLY A 365 11.28 -5.94 1.69
N ASP A 366 12.20 -6.69 1.12
CA ASP A 366 13.46 -7.15 1.74
C ASP A 366 14.55 -6.09 1.51
N TYR A 367 14.54 -4.99 2.30
CA TYR A 367 15.53 -3.91 2.12
C TYR A 367 16.92 -4.23 2.68
N LEU A 368 17.05 -5.33 3.43
CA LEU A 368 18.31 -5.79 4.03
C LEU A 368 18.97 -6.94 3.27
N HIS A 369 18.32 -7.54 2.29
CA HIS A 369 18.75 -8.74 1.57
C HIS A 369 18.97 -9.95 2.50
N ASP A 370 18.17 -10.07 3.53
CA ASP A 370 18.24 -11.20 4.45
C ASP A 370 17.12 -12.24 4.22
N GLY A 371 16.29 -12.02 3.20
CA GLY A 371 15.20 -12.89 2.78
C GLY A 371 13.93 -12.75 3.63
N ARG A 372 13.87 -11.75 4.52
CA ARG A 372 12.69 -11.44 5.33
C ARG A 372 12.05 -10.15 4.84
N PHE A 373 10.74 -10.09 4.91
CA PHE A 373 10.00 -8.92 4.44
C PHE A 373 9.77 -7.92 5.57
N ASP A 374 10.26 -6.72 5.35
CA ASP A 374 10.13 -5.55 6.21
C ASP A 374 8.91 -4.72 5.81
N ILE A 375 8.46 -3.83 6.70
CA ILE A 375 7.28 -2.99 6.47
C ILE A 375 7.68 -1.52 6.56
N VAL A 376 7.32 -0.72 5.55
CA VAL A 376 7.31 0.74 5.62
C VAL A 376 5.88 1.25 5.58
N LYS A 377 5.55 2.22 6.43
CA LYS A 377 4.20 2.78 6.58
C LYS A 377 4.26 4.29 6.70
N THR A 378 3.42 5.00 5.92
CA THR A 378 3.26 6.45 6.05
C THR A 378 2.29 6.81 7.17
N ASN A 379 2.48 8.00 7.74
CA ASN A 379 1.69 8.50 8.85
C ASN A 379 1.29 9.98 8.66
N PHE A 380 0.46 10.48 9.55
CA PHE A 380 -0.04 11.85 9.54
C PHE A 380 1.06 12.87 9.84
N ALA A 381 0.88 14.12 9.36
CA ALA A 381 1.78 15.24 9.64
C ALA A 381 1.96 15.47 11.15
N GLY A 382 3.22 15.66 11.56
CA GLY A 382 3.61 15.76 12.97
C GLY A 382 4.01 14.43 13.60
N ASP A 383 3.85 13.32 12.89
CA ASP A 383 4.33 12.00 13.26
C ASP A 383 5.44 11.53 12.30
N THR A 384 6.22 10.52 12.67
CA THR A 384 7.23 9.91 11.80
C THR A 384 6.61 8.80 10.96
N ASP A 385 7.01 8.68 9.72
CA ASP A 385 6.74 7.48 8.93
C ASP A 385 7.50 6.30 9.54
N SER A 386 6.87 5.11 9.54
CA SER A 386 7.39 3.95 10.29
C SER A 386 8.17 2.99 9.41
N LEU A 387 9.27 2.47 9.92
CA LEU A 387 10.03 1.36 9.34
C LEU A 387 10.11 0.23 10.36
N TYR A 388 9.43 -0.88 10.10
CA TYR A 388 9.47 -2.08 10.94
C TYR A 388 10.34 -3.13 10.25
N THR A 389 11.48 -3.46 10.88
CA THR A 389 12.39 -4.50 10.39
C THR A 389 12.01 -5.85 10.96
N ASN A 390 11.87 -6.82 10.08
CA ASN A 390 11.50 -8.20 10.41
C ASN A 390 12.70 -8.95 11.04
N LEU A 391 12.52 -9.40 12.27
CA LEU A 391 13.53 -10.16 13.02
C LEU A 391 13.41 -11.68 12.85
N GLY A 392 12.43 -12.12 12.04
CA GLY A 392 12.05 -13.52 11.87
C GLY A 392 10.95 -13.97 12.84
N ASP A 393 10.31 -15.09 12.50
CA ASP A 393 9.21 -15.69 13.27
C ASP A 393 8.05 -14.71 13.54
N GLY A 394 7.75 -13.79 12.59
CA GLY A 394 6.70 -12.79 12.70
C GLY A 394 6.96 -11.69 13.74
N ASN A 395 8.20 -11.46 14.15
CA ASN A 395 8.56 -10.40 15.09
C ASN A 395 9.24 -9.24 14.37
N PHE A 396 8.91 -8.01 14.79
CA PHE A 396 9.41 -6.78 14.19
C PHE A 396 10.07 -5.85 15.22
N GLU A 397 11.04 -5.08 14.76
CA GLU A 397 11.65 -3.96 15.50
C GLU A 397 11.34 -2.65 14.76
N ASP A 398 10.84 -1.65 15.48
CA ASP A 398 10.73 -0.30 14.93
C ASP A 398 12.14 0.29 14.74
N ARG A 399 12.51 0.46 13.48
CA ARG A 399 13.80 1.01 13.05
C ARG A 399 13.66 2.40 12.43
N THR A 400 12.55 3.09 12.63
CA THR A 400 12.25 4.41 12.06
C THR A 400 13.39 5.39 12.27
N TYR A 401 13.82 5.61 13.51
CA TYR A 401 14.92 6.51 13.83
C TYR A 401 16.29 5.96 13.42
N PRO A 402 16.68 4.74 13.80
CA PRO A 402 17.96 4.16 13.37
C PRO A 402 18.07 4.00 11.86
N GLY A 403 16.96 3.73 11.19
CA GLY A 403 16.87 3.58 9.73
C GLY A 403 16.97 4.90 8.96
N GLY A 404 16.80 6.06 9.63
CA GLY A 404 16.93 7.37 9.00
C GLY A 404 15.62 8.02 8.56
N LEU A 405 14.45 7.41 8.82
CA LEU A 405 13.14 7.96 8.45
C LEU A 405 12.57 8.91 9.52
N GLY A 406 13.12 8.92 10.73
CA GLY A 406 12.61 9.67 11.87
C GLY A 406 12.86 11.20 11.84
N VAL A 407 13.38 11.76 10.74
CA VAL A 407 13.77 13.17 10.65
C VAL A 407 12.72 14.06 10.00
N ASN A 408 11.83 13.50 9.19
CA ASN A 408 10.80 14.22 8.44
C ASN A 408 9.41 13.92 9.01
N THR A 409 8.81 14.93 9.66
CA THR A 409 7.48 14.83 10.27
C THR A 409 6.53 15.92 9.75
N ARG A 410 7.01 16.75 8.83
CA ARG A 410 6.26 17.95 8.44
C ARG A 410 5.14 17.65 7.47
N LEU A 411 5.40 16.80 6.47
CA LEU A 411 4.47 16.49 5.41
C LEU A 411 3.58 15.30 5.81
N LEU A 412 2.41 15.21 5.22
CA LEU A 412 1.46 14.17 5.46
C LEU A 412 1.61 13.08 4.40
N GLY A 413 2.10 11.89 4.82
CA GLY A 413 2.38 10.77 3.94
C GLY A 413 1.14 9.97 3.56
N TRP A 414 1.04 9.55 2.28
CA TRP A 414 0.00 8.68 1.75
C TRP A 414 0.60 7.45 1.07
N GLY A 415 0.73 7.48 -0.24
CA GLY A 415 1.34 6.39 -0.97
C GLY A 415 2.81 6.21 -0.60
N VAL A 416 3.26 4.96 -0.54
CA VAL A 416 4.64 4.59 -0.22
C VAL A 416 5.03 3.35 -1.02
N GLY A 417 6.30 3.24 -1.39
CA GLY A 417 6.83 2.04 -2.01
C GLY A 417 8.29 1.81 -1.70
N PHE A 418 8.61 0.54 -1.44
CA PHE A 418 9.94 0.01 -1.67
C PHE A 418 10.12 -0.22 -3.17
N PHE A 419 11.20 0.27 -3.75
CA PHE A 419 11.54 0.08 -5.16
C PHE A 419 13.04 0.34 -5.38
N ASP A 420 13.62 -0.28 -6.36
CA ASP A 420 15.00 -0.02 -6.77
C ASP A 420 15.02 1.11 -7.81
N MET A 421 15.34 2.34 -7.39
CA MET A 421 15.22 3.52 -8.25
C MET A 421 16.31 3.63 -9.31
N ASP A 422 17.46 2.99 -9.11
CA ASP A 422 18.63 3.15 -9.97
C ASP A 422 19.26 1.81 -10.44
N ASN A 423 18.52 0.71 -10.25
CA ASN A 423 18.93 -0.66 -10.61
C ASN A 423 20.22 -1.14 -9.92
N ASP A 424 20.48 -0.66 -8.69
CA ASP A 424 21.65 -1.11 -7.91
C ASP A 424 21.39 -2.39 -7.12
N GLY A 425 20.14 -2.87 -7.18
CA GLY A 425 19.65 -4.06 -6.53
C GLY A 425 19.22 -3.85 -5.08
N TRP A 426 19.21 -2.62 -4.55
CA TRP A 426 18.78 -2.29 -3.20
C TRP A 426 17.51 -1.46 -3.21
N LEU A 427 16.55 -1.87 -2.38
CA LEU A 427 15.27 -1.19 -2.31
C LEU A 427 15.38 0.16 -1.62
N ASP A 428 15.03 1.22 -2.35
CA ASP A 428 14.86 2.59 -1.89
C ASP A 428 13.42 2.83 -1.45
N ILE A 429 13.12 4.04 -0.95
CA ILE A 429 11.75 4.40 -0.53
C ILE A 429 11.34 5.72 -1.17
N VAL A 430 10.13 5.76 -1.72
CA VAL A 430 9.44 7.01 -2.05
C VAL A 430 8.14 7.11 -1.26
N MET A 431 7.76 8.34 -0.88
CA MET A 431 6.49 8.64 -0.20
C MET A 431 5.81 9.79 -0.92
N SER A 432 4.55 9.61 -1.32
CA SER A 432 3.72 10.68 -1.87
C SER A 432 3.02 11.41 -0.73
N ASN A 433 3.04 12.76 -0.76
CA ASN A 433 2.54 13.59 0.31
C ASN A 433 1.45 14.55 -0.18
N GLY A 434 0.57 14.94 0.73
CA GLY A 434 -0.50 15.91 0.48
C GLY A 434 -1.37 16.09 1.72
N HIS A 435 -1.63 17.32 2.12
CA HIS A 435 -2.40 17.57 3.33
C HIS A 435 -3.87 17.11 3.19
N VAL A 436 -4.52 16.73 4.29
CA VAL A 436 -5.94 16.30 4.30
C VAL A 436 -6.90 17.49 4.20
N TYR A 437 -6.50 18.67 4.69
CA TYR A 437 -7.36 19.83 4.83
C TYR A 437 -6.97 20.92 3.83
N PRO A 438 -7.76 21.18 2.77
CA PRO A 438 -7.51 22.29 1.85
C PRO A 438 -7.56 23.66 2.55
N GLU A 439 -8.22 23.76 3.70
CA GLU A 439 -8.32 24.96 4.53
C GLU A 439 -6.96 25.50 4.99
N VAL A 440 -5.90 24.68 5.01
CA VAL A 440 -4.55 25.14 5.42
C VAL A 440 -4.02 26.22 4.49
N ASP A 441 -4.35 26.20 3.19
CA ASP A 441 -3.89 27.18 2.21
C ASP A 441 -4.46 28.60 2.46
N THR A 442 -5.62 28.70 3.10
CA THR A 442 -6.28 29.96 3.44
C THR A 442 -6.00 30.42 4.87
N SER A 443 -5.27 29.62 5.63
CA SER A 443 -4.95 29.86 7.04
C SER A 443 -3.63 30.63 7.19
N LYS A 444 -3.33 31.05 8.43
CA LYS A 444 -2.05 31.68 8.78
C LYS A 444 -0.94 30.68 9.15
N THR A 445 -1.12 29.40 8.80
CA THR A 445 -0.10 28.37 9.02
C THR A 445 0.93 28.37 7.90
N ASP A 446 2.08 27.75 8.13
CA ASP A 446 3.13 27.50 7.14
C ASP A 446 2.90 26.22 6.31
N LEU A 447 1.75 25.56 6.51
CA LEU A 447 1.34 24.36 5.82
C LEU A 447 0.75 24.65 4.45
N LYS A 448 0.84 23.66 3.55
CA LYS A 448 0.25 23.70 2.22
C LYS A 448 -0.55 22.43 1.97
N TYR A 449 -1.63 22.57 1.20
CA TYR A 449 -2.44 21.43 0.78
C TYR A 449 -1.70 20.53 -0.22
N ALA A 450 -1.03 21.15 -1.18
CA ALA A 450 -0.15 20.46 -2.11
C ALA A 450 1.27 20.35 -1.52
N GLU A 451 1.79 19.14 -1.46
CA GLU A 451 3.09 18.82 -0.85
C GLU A 451 3.97 18.05 -1.85
N HIS A 452 5.30 18.13 -1.71
CA HIS A 452 6.23 17.34 -2.52
C HIS A 452 6.39 15.93 -1.93
N LYS A 453 7.03 15.04 -2.68
CA LYS A 453 7.31 13.67 -2.26
C LYS A 453 8.56 13.64 -1.40
N TYR A 454 8.73 12.60 -0.57
CA TYR A 454 10.01 12.24 0.01
C TYR A 454 10.63 11.10 -0.79
N LEU A 455 11.96 11.15 -0.96
CA LEU A 455 12.76 10.11 -1.59
C LEU A 455 13.95 9.76 -0.70
N TYR A 456 14.10 8.47 -0.41
CA TYR A 456 15.14 7.95 0.45
C TYR A 456 15.94 6.88 -0.29
N ARG A 457 17.27 7.02 -0.30
CA ARG A 457 18.20 6.04 -0.86
C ARG A 457 18.65 5.06 0.21
N ASN A 458 18.61 3.76 -0.08
CA ASN A 458 19.17 2.71 0.76
C ASN A 458 20.70 2.82 0.81
N LEU A 459 21.26 2.91 2.00
CA LEU A 459 22.70 3.00 2.21
C LEU A 459 23.39 1.63 2.33
N ARG A 460 22.69 0.52 2.08
CA ARG A 460 23.20 -0.86 2.11
C ARG A 460 23.74 -1.29 3.48
N ASN A 461 23.34 -0.62 4.53
CA ASN A 461 23.78 -0.86 5.91
C ASN A 461 22.61 -0.80 6.92
N GLY A 462 21.38 -1.00 6.46
CA GLY A 462 20.16 -0.91 7.26
C GLY A 462 19.70 0.52 7.53
N ARG A 463 20.24 1.50 6.79
CA ARG A 463 19.89 2.92 6.88
C ARG A 463 19.52 3.49 5.52
N PHE A 464 18.72 4.54 5.56
CA PHE A 464 18.37 5.35 4.40
C PHE A 464 18.92 6.77 4.53
N GLU A 465 19.29 7.37 3.39
CA GLU A 465 19.61 8.80 3.23
C GLU A 465 18.43 9.49 2.54
N GLU A 466 17.90 10.54 3.13
CA GLU A 466 16.91 11.37 2.45
C GLU A 466 17.60 12.13 1.30
N VAL A 467 17.09 11.95 0.08
CA VAL A 467 17.68 12.47 -1.17
C VAL A 467 16.65 13.24 -2.02
N THR A 468 15.58 13.71 -1.41
CA THR A 468 14.44 14.39 -2.04
C THR A 468 14.87 15.49 -3.02
N GLU A 469 15.71 16.42 -2.58
CA GLU A 469 16.19 17.52 -3.43
C GLU A 469 17.06 17.05 -4.61
N LYS A 470 17.69 15.88 -4.48
CA LYS A 470 18.54 15.27 -5.52
C LYS A 470 17.71 14.42 -6.51
N GLY A 471 16.47 14.06 -6.15
CA GLY A 471 15.59 13.19 -6.92
C GLY A 471 15.04 13.82 -8.21
N GLY A 472 15.26 15.12 -8.43
CA GLY A 472 14.82 15.82 -9.63
C GLY A 472 13.52 16.61 -9.47
N PRO A 473 13.13 17.38 -10.51
CA PRO A 473 12.01 18.33 -10.43
C PRO A 473 10.66 17.64 -10.16
N GLY A 474 10.42 16.42 -10.67
CA GLY A 474 9.17 15.69 -10.45
C GLY A 474 8.95 15.29 -8.99
N VAL A 475 10.02 14.97 -8.25
CA VAL A 475 9.95 14.69 -6.81
C VAL A 475 9.57 15.96 -6.04
N MET A 476 10.16 17.10 -6.41
CA MET A 476 9.96 18.40 -5.76
C MET A 476 8.65 19.09 -6.15
N GLU A 477 7.95 18.58 -7.17
CA GLU A 477 6.69 19.16 -7.58
C GLU A 477 5.57 18.89 -6.56
N ASN A 478 4.97 19.97 -6.06
CA ASN A 478 3.90 19.90 -5.07
C ASN A 478 2.58 19.45 -5.71
N ALA A 479 1.91 18.50 -5.06
CA ALA A 479 0.59 18.03 -5.46
C ALA A 479 -0.22 17.58 -4.23
N PRO A 480 -1.56 17.61 -4.28
CA PRO A 480 -2.39 16.98 -3.26
C PRO A 480 -2.43 15.47 -3.50
N ALA A 481 -1.27 14.83 -3.38
CA ALA A 481 -1.07 13.44 -3.71
C ALA A 481 -1.79 12.49 -2.74
N ARG A 482 -2.15 11.29 -3.24
CA ARG A 482 -2.72 10.19 -2.47
C ARG A 482 -2.04 8.89 -2.88
N GLY A 483 -2.70 8.03 -3.62
CA GLY A 483 -2.13 6.78 -4.08
C GLY A 483 -0.92 6.97 -4.99
N CYS A 484 0.03 6.03 -4.93
CA CYS A 484 1.09 5.91 -5.93
C CYS A 484 1.29 4.45 -6.32
N ALA A 485 1.74 4.23 -7.56
CA ALA A 485 2.06 2.93 -8.12
C ALA A 485 3.38 2.97 -8.88
N PHE A 486 4.03 1.82 -8.96
CA PHE A 486 5.38 1.63 -9.49
C PHE A 486 5.34 0.70 -10.69
N GLY A 487 6.03 1.08 -11.77
CA GLY A 487 6.16 0.27 -12.97
C GLY A 487 6.95 0.97 -14.06
N ASP A 488 7.59 0.21 -14.92
CA ASP A 488 8.31 0.71 -16.10
C ASP A 488 7.32 0.80 -17.26
N TYR A 489 6.65 1.96 -17.39
CA TYR A 489 5.59 2.15 -18.39
C TYR A 489 6.13 2.32 -19.81
N ASN A 490 7.38 2.73 -19.93
CA ASN A 490 8.03 3.02 -21.20
C ASN A 490 8.99 1.90 -21.67
N ASN A 491 9.07 0.81 -20.92
CA ASN A 491 9.92 -0.37 -21.17
C ASN A 491 11.41 -0.04 -21.34
N ASP A 492 11.92 1.00 -20.66
CA ASP A 492 13.34 1.36 -20.70
C ASP A 492 14.19 0.67 -19.61
N GLY A 493 13.53 -0.11 -18.74
CA GLY A 493 14.18 -0.90 -17.70
C GLY A 493 14.42 -0.16 -16.39
N VAL A 494 13.84 1.02 -16.22
CA VAL A 494 13.87 1.78 -14.96
C VAL A 494 12.45 1.94 -14.43
N ILE A 495 12.29 1.97 -13.13
CA ILE A 495 10.94 2.08 -12.53
C ILE A 495 10.49 3.53 -12.50
N ASP A 496 9.31 3.77 -13.07
CA ASP A 496 8.58 5.03 -13.03
C ASP A 496 7.52 5.02 -11.93
N ILE A 497 7.00 6.21 -11.58
CA ILE A 497 6.02 6.37 -10.50
C ILE A 497 4.81 7.12 -11.03
N ALA A 498 3.63 6.53 -10.92
CA ALA A 498 2.37 7.23 -11.12
C ALA A 498 1.75 7.62 -9.78
N VAL A 499 1.15 8.82 -9.71
CA VAL A 499 0.55 9.36 -8.49
C VAL A 499 -0.85 9.89 -8.78
N ASN A 500 -1.84 9.46 -8.01
CA ASN A 500 -3.19 10.03 -8.10
C ASN A 500 -3.28 11.25 -7.17
N CYS A 501 -3.76 12.37 -7.73
CA CYS A 501 -3.86 13.66 -7.05
C CYS A 501 -5.32 14.08 -6.97
N ILE A 502 -5.83 14.28 -5.75
CA ILE A 502 -7.24 14.68 -5.57
C ILE A 502 -7.47 16.13 -5.99
N ASN A 503 -8.60 16.36 -6.66
CA ASN A 503 -8.96 17.64 -7.26
C ASN A 503 -7.91 18.19 -8.26
N GLY A 504 -7.06 17.30 -8.79
CA GLY A 504 -5.99 17.57 -9.74
C GLY A 504 -5.87 16.51 -10.84
N THR A 505 -4.96 16.74 -11.77
CA THR A 505 -4.52 15.72 -12.73
C THR A 505 -3.54 14.75 -12.05
N PRO A 506 -3.45 13.49 -12.48
CA PRO A 506 -2.43 12.59 -11.99
C PRO A 506 -1.03 13.11 -12.33
N GLN A 507 -0.03 12.66 -11.61
CA GLN A 507 1.36 12.85 -11.98
C GLN A 507 1.93 11.53 -12.50
N LEU A 508 2.82 11.62 -13.50
CA LEU A 508 3.63 10.52 -14.01
C LEU A 508 5.09 10.94 -13.92
N LEU A 509 5.80 10.41 -12.95
CA LEU A 509 7.20 10.70 -12.70
C LEU A 509 8.04 9.72 -13.49
N ARG A 510 8.51 10.12 -14.66
CA ARG A 510 9.42 9.32 -15.45
C ARG A 510 10.83 9.38 -14.85
N CYS A 511 11.39 8.21 -14.58
CA CYS A 511 12.77 8.08 -14.15
C CYS A 511 13.74 8.23 -15.35
N ILE A 512 14.70 9.13 -15.22
CA ILE A 512 15.79 9.30 -16.19
C ILE A 512 17.06 8.84 -15.51
N SER A 513 17.59 7.70 -15.95
CA SER A 513 18.84 7.15 -15.43
C SER A 513 20.04 7.66 -16.24
N THR A 514 21.09 8.10 -15.53
CA THR A 514 22.39 8.44 -16.09
C THR A 514 23.44 7.36 -15.79
N VAL A 515 23.05 6.31 -15.07
CA VAL A 515 23.87 5.15 -14.78
C VAL A 515 23.47 3.99 -15.69
N ASN A 516 24.46 3.23 -16.12
CA ASN A 516 24.21 2.03 -16.96
C ASN A 516 24.30 0.80 -16.07
N ARG A 517 23.14 0.38 -15.54
CA ARG A 517 22.98 -0.83 -14.75
C ARG A 517 22.00 -1.77 -15.42
N ASN A 518 22.19 -3.05 -15.16
CA ASN A 518 21.36 -4.11 -15.74
C ASN A 518 20.19 -4.45 -14.81
N TRP A 519 19.21 -5.11 -15.34
CA TRP A 519 17.99 -5.51 -14.64
C TRP A 519 17.41 -6.82 -15.22
N ILE A 520 16.43 -7.38 -14.54
CA ILE A 520 15.57 -8.47 -15.04
C ILE A 520 14.14 -8.23 -14.58
N LYS A 521 13.17 -8.51 -15.45
CA LYS A 521 11.75 -8.56 -15.10
C LYS A 521 11.22 -9.97 -15.18
N ILE A 522 10.33 -10.32 -14.26
CA ILE A 522 9.77 -11.67 -14.15
C ILE A 522 8.24 -11.55 -14.02
N LYS A 523 7.52 -12.15 -14.97
CA LYS A 523 6.09 -12.43 -14.90
C LYS A 523 5.91 -13.89 -14.53
N LEU A 524 5.12 -14.15 -13.50
CA LEU A 524 4.78 -15.52 -13.09
C LEU A 524 3.49 -15.98 -13.75
N VAL A 525 3.38 -17.30 -13.96
CA VAL A 525 2.18 -17.95 -14.46
C VAL A 525 1.95 -19.23 -13.67
N GLY A 526 1.00 -19.21 -12.76
CA GLY A 526 0.64 -20.37 -11.94
C GLY A 526 -0.09 -21.44 -12.74
N THR A 527 0.05 -22.69 -12.34
CA THR A 527 -0.65 -23.86 -12.89
C THR A 527 -1.34 -24.68 -11.81
N LYS A 528 -0.78 -24.68 -10.59
CA LYS A 528 -1.36 -25.21 -9.35
C LYS A 528 -1.62 -24.08 -8.37
N SER A 529 -0.71 -23.13 -8.32
CA SER A 529 -0.94 -21.82 -7.68
C SER A 529 -1.95 -21.03 -8.51
N ASN A 530 -2.54 -19.97 -7.93
CA ASN A 530 -3.37 -19.05 -8.70
C ASN A 530 -2.66 -18.55 -9.96
N ARG A 531 -3.42 -18.28 -11.01
CA ARG A 531 -2.88 -18.01 -12.35
C ARG A 531 -1.94 -16.81 -12.40
N SER A 532 -2.20 -15.76 -11.66
CA SER A 532 -1.33 -14.58 -11.57
C SER A 532 -0.02 -14.88 -10.82
N GLY A 533 0.06 -15.95 -10.02
CA GLY A 533 1.22 -16.30 -9.19
C GLY A 533 1.35 -15.45 -7.92
N ILE A 534 0.29 -14.72 -7.52
CA ILE A 534 0.26 -13.88 -6.30
C ILE A 534 0.53 -14.76 -5.08
N GLY A 535 1.38 -14.25 -4.15
CA GLY A 535 1.89 -14.97 -2.98
C GLY A 535 3.12 -15.83 -3.26
N SER A 536 3.59 -15.91 -4.53
CA SER A 536 4.82 -16.62 -4.85
C SER A 536 6.05 -15.76 -4.61
N ARG A 537 7.09 -16.35 -4.01
CA ARG A 537 8.35 -15.69 -3.67
C ARG A 537 9.42 -15.97 -4.71
N VAL A 538 10.04 -14.92 -5.23
CA VAL A 538 11.11 -14.98 -6.23
C VAL A 538 12.42 -14.51 -5.60
N THR A 539 13.45 -15.36 -5.67
CA THR A 539 14.82 -14.99 -5.29
C THR A 539 15.70 -14.95 -6.52
N VAL A 540 16.35 -13.81 -6.74
CA VAL A 540 17.30 -13.58 -7.84
C VAL A 540 18.70 -13.49 -7.28
N SER A 541 19.64 -14.25 -7.86
CA SER A 541 21.06 -14.19 -7.52
C SER A 541 21.88 -13.85 -8.76
N ALA A 542 22.74 -12.83 -8.66
CA ALA A 542 23.57 -12.37 -9.76
C ALA A 542 24.96 -11.92 -9.25
N THR A 543 26.02 -12.34 -9.94
CA THR A 543 27.38 -11.90 -9.65
C THR A 543 27.64 -10.56 -10.35
N THR A 544 27.74 -9.49 -9.57
CA THR A 544 27.84 -8.10 -10.09
C THR A 544 29.18 -7.78 -10.73
N THR A 545 30.27 -8.29 -10.15
CA THR A 545 31.65 -8.18 -10.71
C THR A 545 32.41 -9.50 -10.52
N PRO A 546 33.41 -9.82 -11.37
CA PRO A 546 34.20 -11.04 -11.22
C PRO A 546 34.92 -11.16 -9.88
N ASP A 547 35.22 -10.04 -9.23
CA ASP A 547 35.93 -9.96 -7.95
C ASP A 547 34.97 -9.79 -6.75
N ALA A 548 33.64 -9.92 -6.98
CA ALA A 548 32.67 -9.82 -5.91
C ALA A 548 32.80 -11.03 -4.95
N ASP A 549 32.99 -10.77 -3.67
CA ASP A 549 33.09 -11.80 -2.62
C ASP A 549 31.83 -12.67 -2.52
N ARG A 550 30.67 -12.10 -2.87
CA ARG A 550 29.36 -12.75 -2.82
C ARG A 550 28.47 -12.23 -3.96
N PRO A 551 27.56 -13.07 -4.49
CA PRO A 551 26.53 -12.61 -5.40
C PRO A 551 25.58 -11.62 -4.69
N LEU A 552 25.02 -10.70 -5.46
CA LEU A 552 23.84 -9.93 -5.05
C LEU A 552 22.65 -10.91 -5.03
N VAL A 553 21.98 -11.01 -3.88
CA VAL A 553 20.81 -11.85 -3.70
C VAL A 553 19.65 -10.98 -3.25
N GLN A 554 18.58 -11.00 -4.02
CA GLN A 554 17.37 -10.22 -3.77
C GLN A 554 16.18 -11.16 -3.67
N THR A 555 15.26 -10.88 -2.78
CA THR A 555 14.02 -11.64 -2.64
C THR A 555 12.83 -10.71 -2.69
N GLU A 556 11.84 -11.05 -3.52
CA GLU A 556 10.58 -10.32 -3.63
C GLU A 556 9.41 -11.32 -3.69
N GLU A 557 8.24 -10.89 -3.24
CA GLU A 557 7.01 -11.66 -3.34
C GLU A 557 6.02 -10.93 -4.24
N LEU A 558 5.34 -11.66 -5.11
CA LEU A 558 4.33 -11.06 -5.98
C LEU A 558 3.05 -10.78 -5.19
N ARG A 559 2.65 -9.51 -5.13
CA ARG A 559 1.51 -9.05 -4.34
C ARG A 559 0.48 -8.33 -5.19
N SER A 560 -0.77 -8.48 -4.81
CA SER A 560 -1.87 -7.65 -5.28
C SER A 560 -2.12 -6.51 -4.31
N GLY A 561 -2.50 -5.33 -4.80
CA GLY A 561 -2.69 -4.14 -3.97
C GLY A 561 -1.37 -3.58 -3.40
N GLY A 562 -1.47 -2.72 -2.39
CA GLY A 562 -0.34 -2.12 -1.68
C GLY A 562 -0.30 -0.60 -1.78
N SER A 563 0.82 0.01 -1.35
CA SER A 563 0.99 1.45 -1.27
C SER A 563 -0.17 2.12 -0.51
N TYR A 564 -0.76 3.18 -1.05
CA TYR A 564 -2.02 3.72 -0.58
C TYR A 564 -3.08 3.47 -1.65
N PHE A 565 -3.99 2.50 -1.41
CA PHE A 565 -5.13 2.20 -2.27
C PHE A 565 -4.79 1.78 -3.72
N SER A 566 -3.55 1.39 -3.98
CA SER A 566 -3.00 1.31 -5.33
C SER A 566 -2.49 -0.08 -5.68
N GLN A 567 -2.19 -0.29 -6.96
CA GLN A 567 -1.65 -1.52 -7.50
C GLN A 567 -0.40 -1.26 -8.33
N ASN A 568 0.70 -1.92 -7.99
CA ASN A 568 1.94 -1.90 -8.76
C ASN A 568 1.88 -2.89 -9.94
N ASP A 569 2.83 -2.74 -10.89
CA ASP A 569 3.06 -3.75 -11.92
C ASP A 569 3.19 -5.16 -11.31
N LEU A 570 2.45 -6.14 -11.83
CA LEU A 570 2.54 -7.53 -11.42
C LEU A 570 3.79 -8.25 -11.96
N ARG A 571 4.62 -7.59 -12.76
CA ARG A 571 5.92 -8.09 -13.19
C ARG A 571 6.99 -7.64 -12.21
N LEU A 572 7.56 -8.58 -11.46
CA LEU A 572 8.63 -8.28 -10.51
C LEU A 572 9.86 -7.74 -11.23
N HIS A 573 10.43 -6.66 -10.70
CA HIS A 573 11.62 -6.01 -11.25
C HIS A 573 12.78 -6.14 -10.27
N PHE A 574 13.96 -6.55 -10.78
CA PHE A 574 15.19 -6.67 -10.00
C PHE A 574 16.31 -5.91 -10.70
N GLY A 575 16.86 -4.89 -10.06
CA GLY A 575 18.11 -4.27 -10.47
C GLY A 575 19.29 -5.22 -10.25
N LEU A 576 20.26 -5.22 -11.14
CA LEU A 576 21.36 -6.17 -11.15
C LEU A 576 22.73 -5.50 -11.13
N ASP A 577 22.78 -4.19 -10.94
CA ASP A 577 24.02 -3.39 -11.01
C ASP A 577 24.82 -3.72 -12.28
N GLN A 578 26.06 -4.17 -12.18
CA GLN A 578 26.96 -4.47 -13.30
C GLN A 578 26.93 -5.95 -13.72
N ALA A 579 26.05 -6.78 -13.11
CA ALA A 579 25.95 -8.20 -13.47
C ALA A 579 25.65 -8.39 -14.96
N LYS A 580 26.35 -9.30 -15.60
CA LYS A 580 26.18 -9.60 -17.04
C LYS A 580 25.21 -10.75 -17.29
N ARG A 581 24.90 -11.52 -16.26
CA ARG A 581 23.94 -12.62 -16.26
C ARG A 581 23.31 -12.75 -14.90
N VAL A 582 22.15 -13.37 -14.86
CA VAL A 582 21.52 -13.86 -13.63
C VAL A 582 21.95 -15.30 -13.43
N ASP A 583 22.63 -15.57 -12.32
CA ASP A 583 23.16 -16.91 -12.01
C ASP A 583 22.03 -17.88 -11.68
N LEU A 584 21.02 -17.40 -10.93
CA LEU A 584 19.89 -18.20 -10.48
C LEU A 584 18.66 -17.33 -10.26
N VAL A 585 17.53 -17.75 -10.80
CA VAL A 585 16.19 -17.36 -10.33
C VAL A 585 15.56 -18.58 -9.68
N ARG A 586 15.15 -18.44 -8.42
CA ARG A 586 14.36 -19.44 -7.71
C ARG A 586 12.96 -18.89 -7.50
N VAL A 587 11.95 -19.66 -7.87
CA VAL A 587 10.54 -19.34 -7.61
C VAL A 587 10.00 -20.37 -6.62
N ASN A 588 9.61 -19.89 -5.43
CA ASN A 588 8.85 -20.68 -4.46
C ASN A 588 7.38 -20.33 -4.67
N TRP A 589 6.68 -21.22 -5.35
CA TRP A 589 5.26 -21.04 -5.65
C TRP A 589 4.40 -21.24 -4.42
N LEU A 590 3.28 -20.55 -4.36
CA LEU A 590 2.37 -20.66 -3.21
C LEU A 590 1.80 -22.08 -3.04
N SER A 591 1.68 -22.86 -4.12
CA SER A 591 1.37 -24.31 -4.07
C SER A 591 2.35 -25.16 -3.28
N GLY A 592 3.54 -24.61 -2.94
CA GLY A 592 4.65 -25.32 -2.31
C GLY A 592 5.67 -25.89 -3.30
N GLN A 593 5.42 -25.79 -4.62
CA GLN A 593 6.40 -26.16 -5.63
C GLN A 593 7.57 -25.16 -5.65
N THR A 594 8.77 -25.63 -6.00
CA THR A 594 9.94 -24.76 -6.21
C THR A 594 10.54 -25.03 -7.58
N ASP A 595 10.74 -23.98 -8.36
CA ASP A 595 11.41 -24.02 -9.65
C ASP A 595 12.70 -23.21 -9.63
N GLN A 596 13.65 -23.58 -10.50
CA GLN A 596 14.93 -22.91 -10.64
C GLN A 596 15.26 -22.69 -12.12
N PHE A 597 15.66 -21.46 -12.44
CA PHE A 597 16.10 -21.06 -13.77
C PHE A 597 17.52 -20.49 -13.63
N ARG A 598 18.44 -20.90 -14.50
CA ARG A 598 19.86 -20.57 -14.40
C ARG A 598 20.37 -19.89 -15.65
N ASP A 599 21.45 -19.13 -15.49
CA ASP A 599 22.20 -18.52 -16.59
C ASP A 599 21.32 -17.64 -17.50
N LEU A 600 20.41 -16.86 -16.92
CA LEU A 600 19.51 -16.00 -17.67
C LEU A 600 20.23 -14.71 -18.13
N GLU A 601 19.86 -14.23 -19.32
CA GLU A 601 20.35 -12.96 -19.85
C GLU A 601 19.71 -11.79 -19.11
N VAL A 602 20.46 -10.71 -18.89
CA VAL A 602 19.97 -9.46 -18.29
C VAL A 602 19.18 -8.62 -19.31
N ASN A 603 18.49 -7.58 -18.83
CA ASN A 603 17.71 -6.61 -19.61
C ASN A 603 16.59 -7.27 -20.44
N ARG A 604 15.88 -8.19 -19.80
CA ARG A 604 14.77 -8.96 -20.41
C ARG A 604 13.61 -9.14 -19.46
N LEU A 605 12.44 -9.30 -20.05
CA LEU A 605 11.26 -9.84 -19.38
C LEU A 605 11.22 -11.36 -19.61
N TYR A 606 11.15 -12.12 -18.54
CA TYR A 606 10.89 -13.56 -18.56
C TYR A 606 9.48 -13.85 -18.06
N VAL A 607 8.76 -14.70 -18.81
CA VAL A 607 7.49 -15.27 -18.36
C VAL A 607 7.77 -16.69 -17.91
N LEU A 608 7.67 -16.93 -16.60
CA LEU A 608 8.02 -18.21 -15.95
C LEU A 608 6.75 -18.92 -15.52
N GLU A 609 6.55 -20.14 -16.03
CA GLU A 609 5.41 -20.99 -15.70
C GLU A 609 5.78 -21.97 -14.59
N GLU A 610 4.89 -22.15 -13.64
CA GLU A 610 5.00 -23.17 -12.59
C GLU A 610 5.16 -24.56 -13.21
N GLY A 611 6.20 -25.29 -12.79
CA GLY A 611 6.66 -26.53 -13.40
C GLY A 611 7.98 -26.36 -14.16
N GLY A 612 8.64 -25.19 -14.01
CA GLY A 612 10.01 -24.97 -14.49
C GLY A 612 10.13 -24.60 -15.95
N LYS A 613 9.07 -24.09 -16.58
CA LYS A 613 9.08 -23.74 -18.00
C LYS A 613 9.24 -22.23 -18.22
N VAL A 614 10.13 -21.84 -19.12
CA VAL A 614 10.20 -20.47 -19.65
C VAL A 614 9.26 -20.38 -20.84
N LEU A 615 8.15 -19.65 -20.70
CA LEU A 615 7.18 -19.44 -21.77
C LEU A 615 7.66 -18.39 -22.77
N LYS A 616 8.32 -17.35 -22.27
CA LYS A 616 8.74 -16.20 -23.05
C LYS A 616 10.02 -15.59 -22.48
N SER A 617 10.90 -15.08 -23.33
CA SER A 617 12.07 -14.29 -22.97
C SER A 617 12.24 -13.18 -24.00
N ASP A 618 11.79 -11.96 -23.65
CA ASP A 618 11.81 -10.82 -24.56
C ASP A 618 12.77 -9.74 -24.07
N PRO A 619 13.67 -9.25 -24.94
CA PRO A 619 14.29 -7.96 -24.72
C PRO A 619 13.19 -6.89 -24.82
N LEU A 620 13.00 -6.11 -23.78
CA LEU A 620 12.08 -4.99 -23.87
C LEU A 620 12.63 -3.92 -24.81
N THR A 621 11.77 -3.37 -25.62
CA THR A 621 12.12 -2.28 -26.54
C THR A 621 11.60 -0.97 -25.92
N PRO A 622 12.48 -0.04 -25.54
CA PRO A 622 12.05 1.23 -24.99
C PRO A 622 11.13 2.00 -25.95
N SER A 623 10.18 2.71 -25.40
CA SER A 623 9.32 3.60 -26.18
C SER A 623 10.17 4.65 -26.92
N LYS A 624 9.81 4.95 -28.16
CA LYS A 624 10.37 6.09 -28.89
C LYS A 624 9.69 7.36 -28.39
N LEU A 625 10.15 7.88 -27.25
CA LEU A 625 9.62 9.11 -26.68
C LEU A 625 9.65 10.23 -27.72
N LYS A 626 8.52 10.87 -27.96
CA LYS A 626 8.47 12.10 -28.76
C LYS A 626 9.10 13.20 -27.93
N THR A 627 10.39 13.47 -28.13
CA THR A 627 10.99 14.69 -27.62
C THR A 627 10.32 15.86 -28.33
N LYS A 628 9.58 16.69 -27.61
CA LYS A 628 9.26 18.01 -28.11
C LYS A 628 10.57 18.75 -28.31
N ALA A 629 10.89 19.08 -29.57
CA ALA A 629 11.99 19.92 -29.98
C ALA A 629 11.85 21.33 -29.37
#